data_0dad0b30bcda16fab75f28f499a8f718
#
_entry.id   0dad0b30bcda16fab75f28f499a8f718
#
_cell.length_a   1.000
_cell.length_b   1.000
_cell.length_c   1.000
_cell.angle_alpha   90.00
_cell.angle_beta   90.00
_cell.angle_gamma   90.00
#
_symmetry.space_group_name_H-M   'P 1'
#
loop_
_entity.id
_entity.type
_entity.pdbx_description
1 polymer ?
#
loop_
_entity_poly.entity_id
_entity_poly.type
_entity_poly.pdbx_seq_one_letter_code
_entity_poly.pdbx_strand_id
1 'polypeptide(L)'
;MCLVLFALRVHEDYPFIXLANRDEFFDRPTLAANLWPXYPEIAAGRDLLAGGTWLGLTRQGMFATITNYREVSPAPPSPFSRGQLVLDRLLPSXKEPTKAVLRHDNYVQYSGFNLVHGDISKLWWLSNRSSQSGEIPAGISGLSNHLLNTPWHKVNLGKSLLRETIAGTFNADDLLSILANTDPPQPIVRRNLDIGTRLEAPSLPIFVEGDRYGTRSSTVILVSKTSQVSFIERTYSAGAQMLGETCLNFSLDDTKFFQK
;
A
#
# COMPACT_ATOMS: atom_id res chain seq x y z
N MET A 1 5.51 9.58 3.22
CA MET A 1 4.04 9.40 3.20
C MET A 1 3.68 8.47 2.07
N CYS A 2 2.55 7.76 2.11
CA CYS A 2 2.23 6.75 1.11
C CYS A 2 0.76 6.86 0.70
N LEU A 3 0.43 6.19 -0.39
CA LEU A 3 -0.95 5.97 -0.79
C LEU A 3 -1.08 4.51 -1.20
N VAL A 4 -2.15 3.86 -0.78
CA VAL A 4 -2.53 2.51 -1.26
C VAL A 4 -4.00 2.55 -1.64
N LEU A 5 -4.32 2.06 -2.82
CA LEU A 5 -5.69 1.95 -3.32
C LEU A 5 -5.97 0.48 -3.61
N PHE A 6 -7.17 0.05 -3.31
CA PHE A 6 -7.64 -1.32 -3.55
C PHE A 6 -8.92 -1.29 -4.37
N ALA A 7 -9.02 -2.16 -5.34
CA ALA A 7 -10.29 -2.56 -5.95
C ALA A 7 -10.42 -4.06 -5.76
N LEU A 8 -11.29 -4.48 -4.82
CA LEU A 8 -11.42 -5.88 -4.42
C LEU A 8 -12.77 -6.41 -4.87
N ARG A 9 -12.75 -7.46 -5.71
CA ARG A 9 -13.94 -8.17 -6.17
C ARG A 9 -14.97 -7.25 -6.86
N VAL A 10 -14.47 -6.25 -7.62
CA VAL A 10 -15.32 -5.30 -8.37
C VAL A 10 -15.04 -5.31 -9.87
N HIS A 11 -14.07 -6.09 -10.32
CA HIS A 11 -13.76 -6.26 -11.75
C HIS A 11 -13.82 -7.75 -12.10
N GLU A 12 -14.46 -8.06 -13.22
CA GLU A 12 -14.75 -9.44 -13.61
C GLU A 12 -13.47 -10.26 -13.83
N ASP A 13 -12.47 -9.69 -14.48
CA ASP A 13 -11.24 -10.41 -14.83
C ASP A 13 -10.14 -10.26 -13.78
N TYR A 14 -10.18 -9.19 -12.98
CA TYR A 14 -9.16 -8.89 -11.98
C TYR A 14 -9.82 -8.68 -10.60
N PRO A 15 -10.12 -9.76 -9.88
CA PRO A 15 -10.75 -9.64 -8.56
C PRO A 15 -9.87 -8.98 -7.51
N PHE A 16 -8.54 -8.82 -7.77
CA PHE A 16 -7.63 -8.10 -6.89
C PHE A 16 -6.80 -7.11 -7.71
N ILE A 17 -6.95 -5.84 -7.42
CA ILE A 17 -6.16 -4.74 -8.01
C ILE A 17 -5.59 -3.87 -6.89
N UNK A 18 -4.26 -3.48 -6.61
CA UNK A 18 -3.61 -2.74 -5.75
C UNK A 18 -2.84 -1.80 -6.46
N LEU A 19 -2.92 -0.69 -6.10
CA LEU A 19 -2.06 0.43 -6.56
C LEU A 19 -1.40 1.06 -5.33
N ALA A 20 -0.10 1.36 -5.38
CA ALA A 20 0.58 1.97 -4.21
C ALA A 20 1.70 2.91 -4.62
N ASN A 21 1.79 4.07 -3.97
CA ASN A 21 2.97 4.93 -3.98
C ASN A 21 3.68 4.83 -2.62
N ARG A 22 4.98 4.62 -2.67
CA ARG A 22 5.87 4.73 -1.51
C ARG A 22 6.58 6.07 -1.56
N ASP A 23 6.29 6.94 -0.59
CA ASP A 23 6.98 8.23 -0.47
C ASP A 23 8.03 8.13 0.65
N GLU A 24 9.28 8.43 0.32
CA GLU A 24 10.42 8.24 1.22
C GLU A 24 11.57 9.19 0.83
N PHE A 25 12.54 9.34 1.72
CA PHE A 25 13.79 10.05 1.42
C PHE A 25 14.58 9.32 0.33
N PHE A 26 15.11 10.08 -0.64
CA PHE A 26 15.83 9.50 -1.78
C PHE A 26 17.18 8.90 -1.37
N ASP A 27 17.78 9.33 -0.27
CA ASP A 27 19.02 8.75 0.26
C ASP A 27 18.80 7.43 1.02
N ARG A 28 17.54 7.02 1.29
CA ARG A 28 17.28 5.73 1.95
C ARG A 28 17.57 4.57 0.99
N PRO A 29 18.57 3.71 1.28
CA PRO A 29 18.93 2.65 0.33
C PRO A 29 17.80 1.62 0.19
N THR A 30 17.43 1.35 -1.05
CA THR A 30 16.25 0.54 -1.38
C THR A 30 16.54 -0.29 -2.64
N LEU A 31 16.14 -1.56 -2.65
CA LEU A 31 16.09 -2.39 -3.87
C LEU A 31 14.68 -2.37 -4.44
N ALA A 32 14.60 -2.28 -5.75
CA ALA A 32 13.35 -2.42 -6.50
C ALA A 32 12.74 -3.82 -6.29
N ALA A 33 11.46 -3.93 -6.60
CA ALA A 33 10.72 -5.19 -6.48
C ALA A 33 11.42 -6.31 -7.25
N ASN A 34 11.52 -7.46 -6.60
CA ASN A 34 12.07 -8.67 -7.20
C ASN A 34 11.55 -9.88 -6.41
N LEU A 35 11.75 -11.09 -6.94
CA LEU A 35 11.55 -12.30 -6.16
C LEU A 35 12.78 -12.43 -5.24
N TRP A 36 12.56 -12.49 -3.92
CA TRP A 36 13.66 -12.44 -2.96
C TRP A 36 14.49 -13.72 -2.99
N PRO A 37 15.84 -13.66 -3.15
CA PRO A 37 16.68 -14.89 -3.19
C PRO A 37 16.52 -15.85 -2.01
N UNK A 38 16.16 -15.33 -0.88
CA UNK A 38 15.99 -16.03 0.26
C UNK A 38 14.63 -16.54 0.52
N TYR A 39 13.85 -15.95 -0.19
CA TYR A 39 12.41 -16.32 -0.10
C TYR A 39 11.79 -16.17 -1.49
N PRO A 40 12.05 -17.11 -2.39
CA PRO A 40 11.65 -16.94 -3.80
C PRO A 40 10.13 -16.90 -4.03
N GLU A 41 9.35 -17.23 -3.02
CA GLU A 41 7.90 -17.06 -3.04
C GLU A 41 7.46 -15.59 -2.84
N ILE A 42 8.34 -14.70 -2.36
CA ILE A 42 7.99 -13.29 -2.04
C ILE A 42 8.39 -12.39 -3.20
N ALA A 43 7.40 -11.69 -3.77
CA ALA A 43 7.60 -10.56 -4.69
C ALA A 43 7.47 -9.26 -3.90
N ALA A 44 8.56 -8.50 -3.76
CA ALA A 44 8.59 -7.27 -2.97
C ALA A 44 9.84 -6.44 -3.25
N GLY A 45 9.77 -5.13 -3.03
CA GLY A 45 10.96 -4.30 -2.88
C GLY A 45 11.63 -4.55 -1.53
N ARG A 46 12.82 -4.02 -1.32
CA ARG A 46 13.52 -4.22 -0.06
C ARG A 46 14.11 -2.92 0.48
N ASP A 47 13.82 -2.65 1.73
CA ASP A 47 14.44 -1.56 2.49
C ASP A 47 15.82 -2.06 2.98
N LEU A 48 16.89 -1.56 2.41
CA LEU A 48 18.24 -2.03 2.73
C LEU A 48 18.74 -1.46 4.07
N LEU A 49 18.12 -0.40 4.58
CA LEU A 49 18.51 0.15 5.88
C LEU A 49 17.94 -0.71 7.03
N ALA A 50 16.68 -1.14 6.92
CA ALA A 50 16.01 -1.86 8.00
C ALA A 50 15.75 -3.34 7.69
N GLY A 51 16.06 -3.81 6.49
CA GLY A 51 15.99 -5.21 6.10
C GLY A 51 14.59 -5.71 5.70
N GLY A 52 13.53 -4.96 6.01
CA GLY A 52 12.14 -5.34 5.71
C GLY A 52 11.62 -4.83 4.37
N THR A 53 10.30 -4.78 4.25
CA THR A 53 9.64 -4.24 3.06
C THR A 53 8.41 -3.41 3.43
N TRP A 54 7.87 -2.67 2.47
CA TRP A 54 6.67 -1.83 2.65
C TRP A 54 5.43 -2.45 2.00
N LEU A 55 5.63 -3.39 1.06
CA LEU A 55 4.58 -4.02 0.31
C LEU A 55 5.12 -5.30 -0.31
N GLY A 56 4.33 -6.37 -0.29
CA GLY A 56 4.70 -7.60 -0.96
C GLY A 56 3.51 -8.53 -1.17
N LEU A 57 3.72 -9.47 -2.07
CA LEU A 57 2.79 -10.55 -2.39
C LEU A 57 3.57 -11.84 -2.52
N THR A 58 3.05 -12.93 -1.96
CA THR A 58 3.67 -14.26 -2.12
C THR A 58 2.97 -15.08 -3.20
N ARG A 59 3.65 -16.14 -3.66
CA ARG A 59 3.03 -17.13 -4.57
C ARG A 59 1.85 -17.84 -3.93
N GLN A 60 1.79 -17.90 -2.58
CA GLN A 60 0.64 -18.47 -1.86
C GLN A 60 -0.52 -17.47 -1.72
N GLY A 61 -0.42 -16.30 -2.36
CA GLY A 61 -1.48 -15.29 -2.32
C GLY A 61 -1.52 -14.46 -1.04
N MET A 62 -0.51 -14.58 -0.17
CA MET A 62 -0.44 -13.71 1.01
C MET A 62 0.03 -12.33 0.60
N PHE A 63 -0.72 -11.31 1.01
CA PHE A 63 -0.44 -9.90 0.73
C PHE A 63 -0.24 -9.15 2.03
N ALA A 64 0.73 -8.23 2.03
CA ALA A 64 0.86 -7.29 3.15
C ALA A 64 1.42 -5.94 2.65
N THR A 65 0.94 -4.86 3.23
CA THR A 65 1.47 -3.51 2.99
C THR A 65 1.29 -2.64 4.23
N ILE A 66 2.13 -1.61 4.35
CA ILE A 66 2.12 -0.74 5.51
C ILE A 66 2.24 0.72 5.08
N THR A 67 1.45 1.60 5.73
CA THR A 67 1.63 3.05 5.60
C THR A 67 1.97 3.64 6.95
N ASN A 68 2.77 4.69 6.97
CA ASN A 68 3.00 5.46 8.18
C ASN A 68 1.69 6.13 8.60
N TYR A 69 1.42 6.17 9.90
CA TYR A 69 0.37 7.04 10.44
C TYR A 69 1.00 8.39 10.76
N ARG A 70 0.33 9.47 10.38
CA ARG A 70 0.84 10.82 10.60
C ARG A 70 0.57 11.24 12.04
N GLU A 71 1.64 11.42 12.79
CA GLU A 71 1.54 11.88 14.18
C GLU A 71 1.29 13.39 14.22
N VAL A 72 0.47 13.82 15.17
CA VAL A 72 0.21 15.24 15.44
C VAL A 72 1.46 15.90 16.05
N SER A 73 2.15 15.15 16.91
CA SER A 73 3.42 15.58 17.52
C SER A 73 4.50 14.57 17.22
N PRO A 74 5.75 14.97 17.03
CA PRO A 74 6.83 14.01 16.82
C PRO A 74 6.88 13.00 17.96
N ALA A 75 6.72 11.73 17.62
CA ALA A 75 6.90 10.64 18.56
C ALA A 75 8.39 10.29 18.66
N PRO A 76 8.85 9.77 19.79
CA PRO A 76 10.21 9.27 19.88
C PRO A 76 10.48 8.21 18.82
N PRO A 77 11.70 8.12 18.29
CA PRO A 77 12.02 7.06 17.36
C PRO A 77 11.76 5.68 17.96
N SER A 78 11.10 4.82 17.21
CA SER A 78 10.88 3.44 17.60
C SER A 78 12.14 2.62 17.31
N PRO A 79 12.54 1.70 18.20
CA PRO A 79 13.62 0.76 17.89
C PRO A 79 13.19 -0.31 16.88
N PHE A 80 11.90 -0.40 16.57
CA PHE A 80 11.35 -1.44 15.69
C PHE A 80 10.99 -0.89 14.33
N SER A 81 11.41 -1.61 13.28
CA SER A 81 11.07 -1.26 11.89
C SER A 81 9.65 -1.72 11.56
N ARG A 82 8.84 -0.79 11.05
CA ARG A 82 7.49 -1.11 10.55
C ARG A 82 7.54 -2.08 9.36
N GLY A 83 8.60 -2.02 8.55
CA GLY A 83 8.78 -2.93 7.41
C GLY A 83 8.95 -4.39 7.82
N GLN A 84 9.39 -4.66 9.05
CA GLN A 84 9.45 -6.02 9.58
C GLN A 84 8.03 -6.60 9.75
N LEU A 85 7.06 -5.77 10.15
CA LEU A 85 5.66 -6.22 10.28
C LEU A 85 5.09 -6.75 8.95
N VAL A 86 5.48 -6.13 7.84
CA VAL A 86 5.07 -6.61 6.51
C VAL A 86 5.72 -7.97 6.23
N LEU A 87 7.02 -8.06 6.45
CA LEU A 87 7.75 -9.31 6.19
C LEU A 87 7.22 -10.47 7.04
N ASP A 88 6.89 -10.20 8.31
CA ASP A 88 6.33 -11.22 9.22
C ASP A 88 4.97 -11.76 8.71
N ARG A 89 4.25 -10.97 7.89
CA ARG A 89 2.97 -11.41 7.31
C ARG A 89 3.14 -12.16 5.99
N LEU A 90 4.26 -11.96 5.33
CA LEU A 90 4.57 -12.63 4.06
C LEU A 90 5.29 -13.96 4.29
N LEU A 91 6.06 -14.05 5.38
CA LEU A 91 6.80 -15.27 5.68
C LEU A 91 5.86 -16.35 6.24
N PRO A 92 6.03 -17.60 5.80
CA PRO A 92 5.24 -18.71 6.35
C PRO A 92 5.66 -18.94 7.82
N SER A 93 4.83 -18.49 8.73
CA SER A 93 5.03 -18.84 10.14
C SER A 93 3.97 -19.86 10.55
N UNK A 94 4.34 -20.62 10.98
CA UNK A 94 3.59 -21.66 11.39
C UNK A 94 2.59 -21.41 12.41
N LYS A 95 2.65 -20.38 12.91
CA LYS A 95 1.64 -20.04 13.93
C LYS A 95 0.51 -19.25 13.28
N GLU A 96 -0.71 -19.67 13.57
CA GLU A 96 -1.95 -19.12 13.00
C GLU A 96 -1.95 -17.58 12.91
N PRO A 97 -2.18 -17.02 11.71
CA PRO A 97 -1.99 -15.58 11.50
C PRO A 97 -3.11 -14.68 12.00
N THR A 98 -4.30 -15.22 12.27
CA THR A 98 -5.50 -14.40 12.13
C THR A 98 -6.01 -13.72 13.40
N LYS A 99 -5.88 -14.33 14.57
CA LYS A 99 -6.50 -13.75 15.78
C LYS A 99 -5.54 -13.22 16.83
N ALA A 100 -4.34 -13.76 16.92
CA ALA A 100 -3.38 -13.39 17.97
C ALA A 100 -2.68 -12.04 17.70
N VAL A 101 -2.74 -11.56 16.47
CA VAL A 101 -1.94 -10.43 16.01
C VAL A 101 -2.69 -9.10 16.07
N LEU A 102 -4.00 -9.15 16.28
CA LEU A 102 -4.84 -7.94 16.30
C LEU A 102 -4.87 -7.25 17.67
N ARG A 103 -4.03 -7.68 18.64
CA ARG A 103 -3.96 -7.00 19.93
C ARG A 103 -3.15 -5.71 19.81
N HIS A 104 -3.81 -4.60 20.00
CA HIS A 104 -3.25 -3.26 20.00
C HIS A 104 -1.98 -3.15 20.87
N ASP A 105 -1.95 -3.85 21.99
CA ASP A 105 -0.85 -3.81 22.96
C ASP A 105 0.49 -4.28 22.38
N ASN A 106 0.47 -5.14 21.37
CA ASN A 106 1.69 -5.65 20.74
C ASN A 106 2.42 -4.60 19.90
N TYR A 107 1.76 -3.47 19.61
CA TYR A 107 2.28 -2.49 18.67
C TYR A 107 2.58 -1.12 19.27
N VAL A 108 2.45 -1.00 20.60
CA VAL A 108 2.67 0.29 21.31
C VAL A 108 4.08 0.83 21.07
N GLN A 109 5.05 -0.06 20.92
CA GLN A 109 6.46 0.33 20.77
C GLN A 109 6.82 0.79 19.36
N TYR A 110 5.91 0.63 18.39
CA TYR A 110 6.15 1.07 17.01
C TYR A 110 5.69 2.51 16.82
N SER A 111 6.42 3.26 16.00
CA SER A 111 5.88 4.53 15.44
C SER A 111 4.53 4.27 14.76
N GLY A 112 3.71 5.30 14.62
CA GLY A 112 2.37 5.15 14.06
C GLY A 112 2.35 4.50 12.68
N PHE A 113 1.44 3.54 12.48
CA PHE A 113 1.29 2.83 11.20
C PHE A 113 -0.14 2.34 10.97
N ASN A 114 -0.43 2.04 9.72
CA ASN A 114 -1.54 1.20 9.30
C ASN A 114 -0.96 -0.01 8.57
N LEU A 115 -1.44 -1.20 8.90
CA LEU A 115 -1.04 -2.46 8.27
C LEU A 115 -2.27 -3.06 7.59
N VAL A 116 -2.12 -3.43 6.32
CA VAL A 116 -3.08 -4.27 5.60
C VAL A 116 -2.41 -5.62 5.37
N HIS A 117 -3.11 -6.71 5.67
CA HIS A 117 -2.56 -8.04 5.45
C HIS A 117 -3.68 -9.08 5.26
N GLY A 118 -3.32 -10.21 4.71
CA GLY A 118 -4.24 -11.32 4.52
C GLY A 118 -3.95 -12.06 3.21
N ASP A 119 -4.77 -13.01 2.88
CA ASP A 119 -4.75 -13.54 1.53
C ASP A 119 -5.55 -12.62 0.59
N ILE A 120 -5.26 -12.69 -0.71
CA ILE A 120 -5.85 -11.78 -1.69
C ILE A 120 -7.37 -11.87 -1.80
N SER A 121 -7.99 -12.94 -1.30
CA SER A 121 -9.45 -13.06 -1.27
C SER A 121 -10.03 -12.34 -0.05
N LYS A 122 -9.21 -12.10 1.00
CA LYS A 122 -9.70 -11.54 2.25
C LYS A 122 -8.60 -10.75 2.97
N LEU A 123 -8.65 -9.44 2.86
CA LEU A 123 -7.70 -8.54 3.50
C LEU A 123 -8.25 -7.97 4.80
N TRP A 124 -7.36 -7.82 5.77
CA TRP A 124 -7.62 -7.16 7.05
C TRP A 124 -6.80 -5.89 7.16
N TRP A 125 -7.37 -4.90 7.81
CA TRP A 125 -6.72 -3.62 8.12
C TRP A 125 -6.70 -3.39 9.61
N LEU A 126 -5.58 -2.86 10.12
CA LEU A 126 -5.45 -2.37 11.48
C LEU A 126 -4.53 -1.15 11.54
N SER A 127 -4.67 -0.35 12.61
CA SER A 127 -3.75 0.75 12.92
C SER A 127 -3.34 0.66 14.39
N ASN A 128 -2.07 0.98 14.71
CA ASN A 128 -1.68 1.11 16.11
C ASN A 128 -2.04 2.49 16.69
N ARG A 129 -2.81 3.28 15.96
CA ARG A 129 -3.32 4.59 16.41
C ARG A 129 -4.85 4.62 16.45
N SER A 130 -5.48 3.45 16.40
CA SER A 130 -6.93 3.31 16.48
C SER A 130 -7.28 1.95 17.05
N SER A 131 -8.34 1.89 17.84
CA SER A 131 -8.95 0.62 18.25
C SER A 131 -9.77 -0.02 17.12
N GLN A 132 -10.04 0.71 16.05
CA GLN A 132 -10.75 0.19 14.89
C GLN A 132 -9.82 -0.68 14.06
N SER A 133 -10.32 -1.83 13.68
CA SER A 133 -9.67 -2.76 12.75
C SER A 133 -10.77 -3.62 12.12
N GLY A 134 -10.48 -4.22 10.98
CA GLY A 134 -11.49 -5.08 10.36
C GLY A 134 -11.11 -5.54 8.98
N GLU A 135 -12.00 -6.32 8.41
CA GLU A 135 -11.90 -6.78 7.03
C GLU A 135 -12.11 -5.59 6.08
N ILE A 136 -11.31 -5.53 5.03
CA ILE A 136 -11.54 -4.56 3.95
C ILE A 136 -12.64 -5.13 3.05
N PRO A 137 -13.79 -4.45 2.93
CA PRO A 137 -14.91 -5.00 2.17
C PRO A 137 -14.63 -5.01 0.66
N ALA A 138 -15.43 -5.78 -0.06
CA ALA A 138 -15.47 -5.68 -1.53
C ALA A 138 -15.77 -4.25 -1.92
N GLY A 139 -15.13 -3.77 -3.00
CA GLY A 139 -15.29 -2.38 -3.41
C GLY A 139 -13.97 -1.68 -3.60
N ILE A 140 -14.02 -0.35 -3.72
CA ILE A 140 -12.84 0.48 -3.87
C ILE A 140 -12.54 1.18 -2.54
N SER A 141 -11.38 0.88 -1.98
CA SER A 141 -10.89 1.45 -0.72
C SER A 141 -9.55 2.17 -0.93
N GLY A 142 -9.25 3.12 -0.04
CA GLY A 142 -7.98 3.83 -0.08
C GLY A 142 -7.42 4.06 1.31
N LEU A 143 -6.11 3.97 1.41
CA LEU A 143 -5.39 4.14 2.67
C LEU A 143 -4.17 5.03 2.43
N SER A 144 -4.02 6.04 3.27
CA SER A 144 -2.82 6.88 3.26
C SER A 144 -2.25 6.96 4.68
N ASN A 145 -2.00 8.16 5.19
CA ASN A 145 -1.30 8.33 6.46
C ASN A 145 -2.26 8.62 7.62
N HIS A 146 -3.49 8.19 7.49
CA HIS A 146 -4.54 8.19 8.51
C HIS A 146 -5.33 6.89 8.36
N LEU A 147 -6.51 6.77 8.97
CA LEU A 147 -7.29 5.54 8.95
C LEU A 147 -7.83 5.21 7.56
N LEU A 148 -8.23 3.97 7.36
CA LEU A 148 -8.78 3.47 6.09
C LEU A 148 -9.93 4.39 5.61
N ASN A 149 -9.90 4.75 4.35
CA ASN A 149 -10.89 5.61 3.69
C ASN A 149 -11.04 7.02 4.29
N THR A 150 -10.08 7.48 5.12
CA THR A 150 -10.07 8.89 5.53
C THR A 150 -10.09 9.77 4.28
N PRO A 151 -11.02 10.76 4.19
CA PRO A 151 -11.29 11.44 2.94
C PRO A 151 -10.26 12.54 2.60
N TRP A 152 -8.97 12.19 2.64
CA TRP A 152 -7.92 13.06 2.14
C TRP A 152 -8.02 13.19 0.62
N HIS A 153 -7.58 14.34 0.10
CA HIS A 153 -7.66 14.64 -1.34
C HIS A 153 -7.13 13.47 -2.18
N LYS A 154 -5.89 13.03 -1.93
CA LYS A 154 -5.28 11.95 -2.73
C LYS A 154 -5.99 10.59 -2.59
N VAL A 155 -6.67 10.35 -1.46
CA VAL A 155 -7.47 9.12 -1.28
C VAL A 155 -8.74 9.20 -2.13
N ASN A 156 -9.46 10.33 -2.04
CA ASN A 156 -10.70 10.50 -2.80
C ASN A 156 -10.43 10.56 -4.32
N LEU A 157 -9.43 11.34 -4.72
CA LEU A 157 -9.05 11.46 -6.13
C LEU A 157 -8.61 10.10 -6.68
N GLY A 158 -7.70 9.41 -5.97
CA GLY A 158 -7.22 8.11 -6.41
C GLY A 158 -8.33 7.07 -6.53
N LYS A 159 -9.27 7.06 -5.57
CA LYS A 159 -10.44 6.16 -5.63
C LYS A 159 -11.36 6.49 -6.82
N SER A 160 -11.53 7.78 -7.14
CA SER A 160 -12.34 8.18 -8.30
C SER A 160 -11.67 7.74 -9.60
N LEU A 161 -10.39 8.09 -9.78
CA LEU A 161 -9.64 7.72 -10.97
C LEU A 161 -9.60 6.20 -11.15
N LEU A 162 -9.34 5.44 -10.07
CA LEU A 162 -9.34 3.99 -10.13
C LEU A 162 -10.70 3.44 -10.58
N ARG A 163 -11.79 3.97 -10.02
CA ARG A 163 -13.15 3.54 -10.40
C ARG A 163 -13.41 3.78 -11.89
N GLU A 164 -13.04 4.96 -12.38
CA GLU A 164 -13.25 5.35 -13.77
C GLU A 164 -12.41 4.49 -14.71
N THR A 165 -11.14 4.26 -14.36
CA THR A 165 -10.23 3.46 -15.19
C THR A 165 -10.71 2.01 -15.33
N ILE A 166 -11.07 1.36 -14.20
CA ILE A 166 -11.46 -0.05 -14.26
C ILE A 166 -12.89 -0.29 -14.76
N ALA A 167 -13.67 0.76 -14.97
CA ALA A 167 -14.99 0.64 -15.58
C ALA A 167 -14.90 0.41 -17.10
N GLY A 168 -13.76 0.71 -17.71
CA GLY A 168 -13.50 0.50 -19.14
C GLY A 168 -12.44 -0.55 -19.37
N THR A 169 -11.99 -0.64 -20.61
CA THR A 169 -10.79 -1.42 -20.94
C THR A 169 -9.56 -0.66 -20.44
N PHE A 170 -8.70 -1.33 -19.73
CA PHE A 170 -7.49 -0.71 -19.19
C PHE A 170 -6.30 -1.65 -19.26
N ASN A 171 -5.13 -1.08 -19.11
CA ASN A 171 -3.87 -1.82 -19.00
C ASN A 171 -3.09 -1.29 -17.77
N ALA A 172 -1.92 -1.85 -17.52
CA ALA A 172 -1.12 -1.48 -16.36
C ALA A 172 -0.63 -0.02 -16.41
N ASP A 173 -0.36 0.51 -17.59
CA ASP A 173 0.06 1.91 -17.74
C ASP A 173 -1.04 2.89 -17.37
N ASP A 174 -2.30 2.55 -17.65
CA ASP A 174 -3.44 3.38 -17.23
C ASP A 174 -3.50 3.47 -15.70
N LEU A 175 -3.25 2.36 -15.00
CA LEU A 175 -3.22 2.34 -13.54
C LEU A 175 -1.99 3.06 -12.98
N LEU A 176 -0.83 2.92 -13.60
CA LEU A 176 0.38 3.65 -13.21
C LEU A 176 0.21 5.16 -13.42
N SER A 177 -0.57 5.56 -14.43
CA SER A 177 -0.89 6.97 -14.66
C SER A 177 -1.68 7.59 -13.50
N ILE A 178 -2.56 6.81 -12.86
CA ILE A 178 -3.23 7.28 -11.63
C ILE A 178 -2.18 7.61 -10.56
N LEU A 179 -1.20 6.72 -10.38
CA LEU A 179 -0.15 6.88 -9.37
C LEU A 179 0.82 8.03 -9.69
N ALA A 180 0.93 8.40 -10.96
CA ALA A 180 1.78 9.50 -11.43
C ALA A 180 1.08 10.87 -11.35
N ASN A 181 -0.15 10.95 -10.86
CA ASN A 181 -0.93 12.18 -10.82
C ASN A 181 -0.33 13.19 -9.83
N THR A 182 0.01 14.37 -10.33
CA THR A 182 0.60 15.46 -9.56
C THR A 182 -0.40 16.60 -9.28
N ASP A 183 -1.68 16.40 -9.59
CA ASP A 183 -2.70 17.44 -9.38
C ASP A 183 -2.70 17.93 -7.94
N PRO A 184 -2.52 19.23 -7.73
CA PRO A 184 -2.50 19.78 -6.39
C PRO A 184 -3.89 19.65 -5.77
N PRO A 185 -3.95 19.41 -4.46
CA PRO A 185 -5.24 19.39 -3.77
C PRO A 185 -5.90 20.76 -3.89
N GLN A 186 -7.19 20.73 -4.18
CA GLN A 186 -8.00 21.94 -4.20
C GLN A 186 -7.98 22.57 -2.80
N PRO A 187 -7.94 23.92 -2.72
CA PRO A 187 -8.04 24.58 -1.42
C PRO A 187 -9.29 24.10 -0.70
N ILE A 188 -9.11 23.62 0.52
CA ILE A 188 -10.25 23.18 1.32
C ILE A 188 -11.07 24.41 1.66
N VAL A 189 -12.24 24.54 1.06
CA VAL A 189 -13.26 25.47 1.57
C VAL A 189 -13.67 24.91 2.93
N ARG A 190 -13.25 25.57 4.00
CA ARG A 190 -13.56 25.17 5.37
C ARG A 190 -15.08 25.18 5.57
N ARG A 191 -15.74 24.06 5.31
CA ARG A 191 -17.08 23.80 5.83
C ARG A 191 -16.87 23.09 7.17
N ASN A 192 -17.40 23.71 8.21
CA ASN A 192 -17.38 23.28 9.59
C ASN A 192 -17.55 21.76 9.74
N LEU A 193 -16.44 21.04 9.72
CA LEU A 193 -16.42 19.68 10.21
C LEU A 193 -15.91 19.76 11.64
N ASP A 194 -16.79 19.51 12.58
CA ASP A 194 -16.55 19.45 14.02
C ASP A 194 -15.67 18.24 14.39
N ILE A 195 -14.60 18.04 13.65
CA ILE A 195 -13.58 17.07 13.96
C ILE A 195 -12.35 17.91 14.30
N GLY A 196 -11.90 17.81 15.53
CA GLY A 196 -10.88 18.64 16.14
C GLY A 196 -9.82 19.21 15.18
N THR A 197 -9.66 20.48 15.24
CA THR A 197 -9.13 21.45 14.28
C THR A 197 -7.67 21.28 13.82
N ARG A 198 -7.09 20.08 13.86
CA ARG A 198 -5.68 19.88 13.49
C ARG A 198 -5.41 18.76 12.49
N LEU A 199 -6.42 18.31 11.79
CA LEU A 199 -6.24 17.40 10.65
C LEU A 199 -6.06 18.18 9.34
N GLU A 200 -5.31 19.28 9.37
CA GLU A 200 -4.75 19.83 8.16
C GLU A 200 -3.62 18.90 7.71
N ALA A 201 -4.01 17.81 7.05
CA ALA A 201 -3.04 17.09 6.27
C ALA A 201 -2.45 18.08 5.27
N PRO A 202 -1.14 18.23 5.17
CA PRO A 202 -0.64 18.93 4.00
C PRO A 202 -1.21 18.17 2.82
N SER A 203 -1.86 18.91 1.99
CA SER A 203 -2.49 18.37 0.80
C SER A 203 -1.36 18.04 -0.15
N LEU A 204 -0.85 16.83 -0.05
CA LEU A 204 0.11 16.32 -1.01
C LEU A 204 -0.65 15.63 -2.14
N PRO A 205 -0.19 15.77 -3.37
CA PRO A 205 -0.76 15.05 -4.50
C PRO A 205 -0.58 13.53 -4.35
N ILE A 206 -1.08 12.78 -5.31
CA ILE A 206 -0.87 11.32 -5.37
C ILE A 206 0.62 11.03 -5.56
N PHE A 207 1.25 11.71 -6.53
CA PHE A 207 2.69 11.63 -6.78
C PHE A 207 3.37 12.85 -6.16
N VAL A 208 4.35 12.61 -5.30
CA VAL A 208 5.08 13.67 -4.58
C VAL A 208 6.42 13.91 -5.26
N GLU A 209 6.58 15.07 -5.87
CA GLU A 209 7.86 15.49 -6.43
C GLU A 209 8.67 16.27 -5.38
N GLY A 210 9.96 16.05 -5.33
CA GLY A 210 10.85 16.79 -4.43
C GLY A 210 12.30 16.42 -4.64
N ASP A 211 13.19 17.17 -3.97
CA ASP A 211 14.64 17.00 -4.14
C ASP A 211 15.23 16.00 -3.15
N ARG A 212 14.69 15.92 -1.95
CA ARG A 212 15.22 15.02 -0.89
C ARG A 212 14.23 13.94 -0.50
N TYR A 213 12.94 14.18 -0.69
CA TYR A 213 11.84 13.33 -0.29
C TYR A 213 10.76 13.38 -1.36
N GLY A 214 10.23 12.23 -1.75
CA GLY A 214 9.16 12.15 -2.75
C GLY A 214 8.75 10.72 -3.00
N THR A 215 7.99 10.51 -4.06
CA THR A 215 7.57 9.17 -4.47
C THR A 215 8.78 8.41 -5.01
N ARG A 216 9.18 7.37 -4.29
CA ARG A 216 10.31 6.49 -4.61
C ARG A 216 9.91 5.34 -5.51
N SER A 217 8.69 4.83 -5.34
CA SER A 217 8.17 3.79 -6.23
C SER A 217 6.66 3.86 -6.34
N SER A 218 6.19 3.48 -7.52
CA SER A 218 4.77 3.27 -7.84
C SER A 218 4.58 1.82 -8.21
N THR A 219 3.71 1.11 -7.50
CA THR A 219 3.49 -0.34 -7.68
C THR A 219 2.05 -0.60 -8.07
N VAL A 220 1.86 -1.41 -9.10
CA VAL A 220 0.56 -1.97 -9.50
C VAL A 220 0.64 -3.49 -9.36
N ILE A 221 -0.36 -4.07 -8.71
CA ILE A 221 -0.52 -5.53 -8.66
C ILE A 221 -1.89 -5.87 -9.21
N LEU A 222 -1.92 -6.69 -10.24
CA LEU A 222 -3.13 -7.25 -10.81
C LEU A 222 -3.11 -8.76 -10.57
N VAL A 223 -4.18 -9.30 -9.99
CA VAL A 223 -4.36 -10.76 -9.93
C VAL A 223 -5.63 -11.09 -10.70
N SER A 224 -5.46 -11.89 -11.73
CA SER A 224 -6.58 -12.30 -12.58
C SER A 224 -7.43 -13.39 -11.92
N LYS A 225 -8.62 -13.59 -12.43
CA LYS A 225 -9.51 -14.70 -12.02
C LYS A 225 -8.90 -16.09 -12.27
N THR A 226 -7.88 -16.17 -13.12
CA THR A 226 -7.12 -17.40 -13.35
C THR A 226 -5.83 -17.46 -12.55
N SER A 227 -5.74 -16.65 -11.49
CA SER A 227 -4.61 -16.61 -10.54
C SER A 227 -3.26 -16.22 -11.16
N GLN A 228 -3.29 -15.50 -12.30
CA GLN A 228 -2.09 -14.91 -12.88
C GLN A 228 -1.83 -13.56 -12.22
N VAL A 229 -0.60 -13.34 -11.79
CA VAL A 229 -0.16 -12.09 -11.16
C VAL A 229 0.68 -11.29 -12.14
N SER A 230 0.37 -10.01 -12.27
CA SER A 230 1.28 -9.00 -12.81
C SER A 230 1.63 -8.04 -11.69
N PHE A 231 2.88 -8.03 -11.26
CA PHE A 231 3.41 -7.13 -10.23
C PHE A 231 4.39 -6.20 -10.93
N ILE A 232 4.01 -4.93 -11.06
CA ILE A 232 4.78 -3.93 -11.81
C ILE A 232 5.17 -2.81 -10.86
N GLU A 233 6.46 -2.45 -10.85
CA GLU A 233 6.95 -1.36 -10.01
C GLU A 233 7.84 -0.42 -10.84
N ARG A 234 7.50 0.87 -10.84
CA ARG A 234 8.37 1.95 -11.33
C ARG A 234 9.09 2.58 -10.15
N THR A 235 10.39 2.83 -10.32
CA THR A 235 11.22 3.47 -9.30
C THR A 235 11.70 4.84 -9.77
N TYR A 236 11.86 5.75 -8.82
CA TYR A 236 12.16 7.16 -9.12
C TYR A 236 13.26 7.71 -8.21
N SER A 237 14.02 8.67 -8.73
CA SER A 237 14.94 9.52 -7.98
C SER A 237 14.35 10.91 -7.78
N ALA A 238 15.13 11.81 -7.20
CA ALA A 238 14.77 13.22 -7.01
C ALA A 238 14.32 13.86 -8.33
N GLY A 239 13.38 14.79 -8.24
CA GLY A 239 12.83 15.47 -9.41
C GLY A 239 11.98 14.56 -10.30
N ALA A 240 11.41 13.49 -9.74
CA ALA A 240 10.52 12.58 -10.46
C ALA A 240 11.20 11.83 -11.63
N GLN A 241 12.53 11.75 -11.63
CA GLN A 241 13.25 11.04 -12.68
C GLN A 241 13.03 9.53 -12.56
N MET A 242 12.43 8.90 -13.54
CA MET A 242 12.24 7.45 -13.56
C MET A 242 13.59 6.74 -13.71
N LEU A 243 13.88 5.83 -12.79
CA LEU A 243 15.11 5.04 -12.78
C LEU A 243 14.95 3.69 -13.50
N GLY A 244 13.74 3.13 -13.45
CA GLY A 244 13.49 1.85 -14.10
C GLY A 244 12.12 1.29 -13.75
N GLU A 245 11.80 0.21 -14.44
CA GLU A 245 10.56 -0.54 -14.24
C GLU A 245 10.90 -2.02 -14.07
N THR A 246 10.27 -2.64 -13.10
CA THR A 246 10.32 -4.08 -12.88
C THR A 246 8.93 -4.66 -13.16
N CYS A 247 8.88 -5.74 -13.92
CA CYS A 247 7.64 -6.47 -14.18
C CYS A 247 7.85 -7.93 -13.80
N LEU A 248 7.14 -8.40 -12.77
CA LEU A 248 7.19 -9.80 -12.32
C LEU A 248 5.84 -10.43 -12.66
N ASN A 249 5.89 -11.44 -13.51
CA ASN A 249 4.70 -12.21 -13.89
C ASN A 249 4.86 -13.63 -13.36
N PHE A 250 3.85 -14.11 -12.61
CA PHE A 250 3.86 -15.45 -12.06
C PHE A 250 2.44 -15.92 -11.75
N SER A 251 2.29 -17.23 -11.56
CA SER A 251 1.01 -17.81 -11.14
C SER A 251 1.01 -17.99 -9.63
N LEU A 252 -0.14 -17.80 -9.00
CA LEU A 252 -0.33 -18.21 -7.61
C LEU A 252 -0.38 -19.75 -7.55
N ASP A 253 0.14 -20.29 -6.44
CA ASP A 253 0.18 -21.74 -6.22
C ASP A 253 -1.22 -22.33 -6.02
N ASP A 254 -2.16 -21.57 -5.44
CA ASP A 254 -3.55 -21.98 -5.29
C ASP A 254 -4.43 -21.19 -6.28
N THR A 255 -5.20 -21.91 -7.07
CA THR A 255 -6.10 -21.30 -8.05
C THR A 255 -7.53 -21.13 -7.50
N LYS A 256 -7.77 -21.48 -6.24
CA LYS A 256 -9.12 -21.47 -5.66
C LYS A 256 -9.54 -20.15 -5.01
N PHE A 257 -8.65 -19.15 -4.97
CA PHE A 257 -8.94 -17.88 -4.28
C PHE A 257 -10.25 -17.22 -4.72
N PHE A 258 -10.60 -17.37 -6.00
CA PHE A 258 -11.75 -16.68 -6.58
C PHE A 258 -12.80 -17.64 -7.18
N GLN A 259 -12.65 -18.94 -6.93
CA GLN A 259 -13.67 -19.92 -7.34
C GLN A 259 -14.76 -19.97 -6.26
N LYS A 260 -16.01 -19.77 -6.66
CA LYS A 260 -17.19 -20.01 -5.85
C LYS A 260 -17.90 -21.28 -6.31
#